data_e0031724a5ca32ef3a02948a5c0e2603
#
_entry.id   e0031724a5ca32ef3a02948a5c0e2603
#
_cell.length_a   1.000
_cell.length_b   1.000
_cell.length_c   1.000
_cell.angle_alpha   90.00
_cell.angle_beta   90.00
_cell.angle_gamma   90.00
#
_symmetry.space_group_name_H-M   'P 1'
#
loop_
_entity.id
_entity.type
_entity.pdbx_description
1 polymer ?
#
loop_
_entity_poly.entity_id
_entity_poly.type
_entity_poly.pdbx_seq_one_letter_code
_entity_poly.pdbx_strand_id
1 'polypeptide(L)'
;MRIAAALLLFICSLSASSQTDFERYFTKKILRFDFMLAGNAERTTVYPLAFKEEPFWAGPSEKLTDHFGYGNFRYEVFDAVENRLIFSRGFSSLYQEWQTTAEAKKMERSFYEVATMPFPLRKIRFVLSVRDRNGSFSKLYETFIDPSDYFIRKEKPVAAASSKVHDAGEPGKCVDIAFIAEGYTKDEMDKFRSDVRKMAETLFSVAPFSDYRDKINIWAVEAVSLESGTDIPGEQIYINTALNSSFYTFDLDRYLTTQDIKAVNDYAAVVPHDNIVVLINSPRYGG
;
A
#
# COMPACT_ATOMS: atom_id res chain seq x y z
N MET A 1 3.92 33.95 -70.33
CA MET A 1 3.81 32.65 -69.67
C MET A 1 4.67 32.66 -68.43
N ARG A 2 4.07 32.73 -67.28
CA ARG A 2 4.76 32.66 -65.96
C ARG A 2 4.45 31.32 -65.34
N ILE A 3 5.45 30.47 -65.16
CA ILE A 3 5.36 29.17 -64.55
C ILE A 3 5.58 29.39 -63.04
N ALA A 4 4.56 29.16 -62.26
CA ALA A 4 4.65 29.17 -60.79
C ALA A 4 5.05 27.75 -60.34
N ALA A 5 6.24 27.64 -59.76
CA ALA A 5 6.69 26.40 -59.10
C ALA A 5 6.10 26.34 -57.67
N ALA A 6 5.22 25.39 -57.43
CA ALA A 6 4.68 25.12 -56.10
C ALA A 6 5.69 24.21 -55.35
N LEU A 7 6.30 24.73 -54.31
CA LEU A 7 7.17 23.99 -53.40
C LEU A 7 6.28 23.27 -52.35
N LEU A 8 6.11 21.96 -52.47
CA LEU A 8 5.46 21.14 -51.47
C LEU A 8 6.44 20.89 -50.30
N LEU A 9 6.25 21.58 -49.20
CA LEU A 9 6.92 21.27 -47.93
C LEU A 9 6.27 20.08 -47.31
N PHE A 10 6.95 18.92 -47.37
CA PHE A 10 6.58 17.70 -46.63
C PHE A 10 7.02 17.90 -45.18
N ILE A 11 6.11 18.31 -44.29
CA ILE A 11 6.34 18.35 -42.84
C ILE A 11 6.19 16.92 -42.36
N CYS A 12 7.31 16.19 -42.22
CA CYS A 12 7.36 14.97 -41.41
C CYS A 12 7.13 15.36 -39.95
N SER A 13 5.90 15.22 -39.47
CA SER A 13 5.63 15.22 -38.03
C SER A 13 6.29 14.00 -37.41
N LEU A 14 7.51 14.14 -36.91
CA LEU A 14 8.11 13.24 -35.95
C LEU A 14 7.21 13.31 -34.72
N SER A 15 6.34 12.31 -34.56
CA SER A 15 5.68 12.04 -33.30
C SER A 15 6.79 11.65 -32.31
N ALA A 16 7.38 12.62 -31.64
CA ALA A 16 8.16 12.39 -30.46
C ALA A 16 7.18 11.76 -29.44
N SER A 17 7.25 10.46 -29.27
CA SER A 17 6.66 9.78 -28.12
C SER A 17 7.26 10.48 -26.90
N SER A 18 6.51 11.36 -26.26
CA SER A 18 6.96 11.98 -25.01
C SER A 18 7.02 10.85 -23.98
N GLN A 19 8.24 10.48 -23.62
CA GLN A 19 8.49 9.56 -22.52
C GLN A 19 7.71 10.07 -21.31
N THR A 20 6.83 9.25 -20.75
CA THR A 20 6.06 9.64 -19.56
C THR A 20 7.02 9.93 -18.40
N ASP A 21 6.66 10.81 -17.48
CA ASP A 21 7.48 11.05 -16.28
C ASP A 21 7.71 9.74 -15.49
N PHE A 22 6.79 8.79 -15.56
CA PHE A 22 6.96 7.48 -14.95
C PHE A 22 8.16 6.72 -15.53
N GLU A 23 8.20 6.53 -16.85
CA GLU A 23 9.28 5.76 -17.52
C GLU A 23 10.65 6.44 -17.43
N ARG A 24 10.67 7.75 -17.21
CA ARG A 24 11.91 8.50 -16.99
C ARG A 24 12.55 8.20 -15.64
N TYR A 25 11.74 7.94 -14.60
CA TYR A 25 12.20 7.84 -13.22
C TYR A 25 12.03 6.46 -12.60
N PHE A 26 11.12 5.63 -13.11
CA PHE A 26 10.66 4.43 -12.43
C PHE A 26 10.52 3.21 -13.35
N THR A 27 10.51 2.02 -12.72
CA THR A 27 10.10 0.75 -13.33
C THR A 27 8.72 0.32 -12.80
N LYS A 28 8.12 -0.70 -13.42
CA LYS A 28 6.85 -1.31 -12.97
C LYS A 28 7.02 -2.25 -11.77
N LYS A 29 8.06 -2.07 -10.98
CA LYS A 29 8.29 -2.75 -9.69
C LYS A 29 8.03 -1.79 -8.54
N ILE A 30 7.98 -2.31 -7.32
CA ILE A 30 7.85 -1.53 -6.10
C ILE A 30 9.21 -1.44 -5.39
N LEU A 31 9.55 -0.25 -4.91
CA LEU A 31 10.46 -0.07 -3.79
C LEU A 31 9.61 0.06 -2.53
N ARG A 32 9.71 -0.93 -1.65
CA ARG A 32 9.07 -0.93 -0.33
C ARG A 32 10.09 -0.53 0.71
N PHE A 33 9.71 0.42 1.56
CA PHE A 33 10.46 0.83 2.74
C PHE A 33 9.72 0.41 4.00
N ASP A 34 10.32 -0.48 4.78
CA ASP A 34 9.83 -0.96 6.06
C ASP A 34 10.50 -0.18 7.18
N PHE A 35 9.72 0.34 8.13
CA PHE A 35 10.22 1.14 9.26
C PHE A 35 9.30 1.03 10.47
N MET A 36 9.80 1.48 11.63
CA MET A 36 8.96 1.66 12.82
C MET A 36 8.66 3.15 13.01
N LEU A 37 7.40 3.47 13.29
CA LEU A 37 7.04 4.69 14.00
C LEU A 37 7.03 4.39 15.49
N ALA A 38 7.79 5.14 16.29
CA ALA A 38 7.91 4.92 17.72
C ALA A 38 7.90 6.24 18.50
N GLY A 39 7.46 6.18 19.74
CA GLY A 39 7.42 7.33 20.65
C GLY A 39 6.22 7.29 21.58
N ASN A 40 5.66 8.46 21.90
CA ASN A 40 4.57 8.65 22.83
C ASN A 40 3.57 9.72 22.31
N ALA A 41 2.69 10.23 23.16
CA ALA A 41 1.69 11.23 22.78
C ALA A 41 2.27 12.54 22.19
N GLU A 42 3.55 12.84 22.43
CA GLU A 42 4.18 14.13 22.08
C GLU A 42 5.30 13.97 21.04
N ARG A 43 5.94 12.81 20.99
CA ARG A 43 7.13 12.56 20.18
C ARG A 43 6.93 11.40 19.23
N THR A 44 7.37 11.57 17.99
CA THR A 44 7.43 10.53 16.97
C THR A 44 8.87 10.41 16.46
N THR A 45 9.38 9.20 16.41
CA THR A 45 10.70 8.84 15.87
C THR A 45 10.53 7.75 14.82
N VAL A 46 11.33 7.81 13.76
CA VAL A 46 11.36 6.80 12.68
C VAL A 46 12.60 5.95 12.83
N TYR A 47 12.43 4.64 12.83
CA TYR A 47 13.51 3.67 12.80
C TYR A 47 13.45 2.87 11.50
N PRO A 48 14.39 3.06 10.56
CA PRO A 48 14.43 2.30 9.32
C PRO A 48 14.75 0.83 9.60
N LEU A 49 14.08 -0.07 8.89
CA LEU A 49 14.29 -1.51 9.03
C LEU A 49 14.87 -2.13 7.76
N ALA A 50 14.22 -1.95 6.61
CA ALA A 50 14.63 -2.57 5.38
C ALA A 50 14.09 -1.84 4.14
N PHE A 51 14.80 -1.98 3.03
CA PHE A 51 14.28 -1.73 1.70
C PHE A 51 14.09 -3.07 0.97
N LYS A 52 12.99 -3.20 0.22
CA LYS A 52 12.69 -4.39 -0.58
C LYS A 52 12.29 -4.00 -2.00
N GLU A 53 12.66 -4.82 -2.97
CA GLU A 53 12.10 -4.80 -4.31
C GLU A 53 10.93 -5.79 -4.37
N GLU A 54 9.75 -5.34 -4.77
CA GLU A 54 8.57 -6.18 -4.99
C GLU A 54 8.15 -6.15 -6.47
N PRO A 55 7.48 -7.20 -6.99
CA PRO A 55 7.38 -7.42 -8.43
C PRO A 55 6.41 -6.49 -9.16
N PHE A 56 5.35 -5.99 -8.53
CA PHE A 56 4.20 -5.43 -9.26
C PHE A 56 3.81 -4.04 -8.77
N TRP A 57 4.14 -2.99 -9.52
CA TRP A 57 3.53 -1.68 -9.31
C TRP A 57 2.16 -1.64 -9.99
N ALA A 58 1.07 -1.62 -9.20
CA ALA A 58 -0.31 -1.49 -9.67
C ALA A 58 -0.79 -0.03 -9.67
N GLY A 59 -0.10 0.84 -8.94
CA GLY A 59 -0.48 2.26 -8.86
C GLY A 59 -0.35 3.00 -10.20
N PRO A 60 -0.82 4.25 -10.25
CA PRO A 60 -0.86 5.02 -11.48
C PRO A 60 0.53 5.26 -12.07
N SER A 61 0.61 5.33 -13.40
CA SER A 61 1.79 5.83 -14.13
C SER A 61 1.72 7.32 -14.45
N GLU A 62 0.58 7.95 -14.17
CA GLU A 62 0.33 9.38 -14.28
C GLU A 62 -0.08 9.93 -12.90
N LYS A 63 0.06 11.25 -12.70
CA LYS A 63 -0.31 11.92 -11.43
C LYS A 63 0.40 11.30 -10.22
N LEU A 64 1.71 11.15 -10.32
CA LEU A 64 2.56 10.48 -9.33
C LEU A 64 2.69 11.24 -8.00
N THR A 65 2.25 12.48 -7.94
CA THR A 65 2.25 13.31 -6.73
C THR A 65 0.85 13.43 -6.15
N ASP A 66 0.75 13.30 -4.83
CA ASP A 66 -0.50 13.46 -4.11
C ASP A 66 -0.95 14.92 -4.10
N HIS A 67 -2.09 15.20 -4.74
CA HIS A 67 -2.70 16.53 -4.80
C HIS A 67 -3.76 16.75 -3.71
N PHE A 68 -4.27 15.68 -3.10
CA PHE A 68 -5.30 15.78 -2.07
C PHE A 68 -4.71 16.09 -0.71
N GLY A 69 -3.49 15.62 -0.45
CA GLY A 69 -2.80 15.81 0.82
C GLY A 69 -3.52 15.15 1.99
N TYR A 70 -4.16 14.00 1.78
CA TYR A 70 -4.81 13.25 2.84
C TYR A 70 -3.81 12.56 3.77
N GLY A 71 -4.30 12.19 4.96
CA GLY A 71 -3.50 11.50 5.96
C GLY A 71 -2.67 12.43 6.84
N ASN A 72 -2.12 11.84 7.86
CA ASN A 72 -1.35 12.53 8.91
C ASN A 72 0.16 12.41 8.70
N PHE A 73 0.54 11.47 7.85
CA PHE A 73 1.91 11.32 7.37
C PHE A 73 1.94 11.51 5.87
N ARG A 74 3.08 11.95 5.36
CA ARG A 74 3.34 12.05 3.93
C ARG A 74 4.79 11.69 3.65
N TYR A 75 5.01 10.87 2.63
CA TYR A 75 6.34 10.71 2.10
C TYR A 75 6.45 11.29 0.69
N GLU A 76 7.62 11.82 0.42
CA GLU A 76 7.97 12.51 -0.80
C GLU A 76 9.28 11.93 -1.34
N VAL A 77 9.32 11.68 -2.63
CA VAL A 77 10.48 11.12 -3.33
C VAL A 77 10.97 12.13 -4.33
N PHE A 78 12.21 12.52 -4.19
CA PHE A 78 12.88 13.46 -5.08
C PHE A 78 13.96 12.75 -5.89
N ASP A 79 14.10 13.11 -7.15
CA ASP A 79 15.32 12.79 -7.89
C ASP A 79 16.51 13.43 -7.17
N ALA A 80 17.55 12.62 -6.88
CA ALA A 80 18.66 13.10 -6.04
C ALA A 80 19.57 14.12 -6.76
N VAL A 81 19.56 14.15 -8.10
CA VAL A 81 20.39 15.04 -8.91
C VAL A 81 19.63 16.34 -9.23
N GLU A 82 18.40 16.19 -9.73
CA GLU A 82 17.57 17.32 -10.16
C GLU A 82 16.87 18.00 -8.97
N ASN A 83 16.84 17.36 -7.79
CA ASN A 83 16.07 17.75 -6.60
C ASN A 83 14.58 18.02 -6.92
N ARG A 84 14.05 17.36 -7.94
CA ARG A 84 12.67 17.45 -8.40
C ARG A 84 11.83 16.42 -7.65
N LEU A 85 10.66 16.83 -7.14
CA LEU A 85 9.65 15.92 -6.62
C LEU A 85 9.12 15.04 -7.76
N ILE A 86 9.24 13.73 -7.65
CA ILE A 86 8.85 12.75 -8.66
C ILE A 86 7.76 11.79 -8.20
N PHE A 87 7.55 11.66 -6.87
CA PHE A 87 6.46 10.87 -6.30
C PHE A 87 6.13 11.39 -4.91
N SER A 88 4.85 11.35 -4.53
CA SER A 88 4.43 11.57 -3.14
C SER A 88 3.15 10.82 -2.82
N ARG A 89 2.99 10.41 -1.55
CA ARG A 89 1.78 9.76 -1.04
C ARG A 89 1.55 10.15 0.41
N GLY A 90 0.29 10.47 0.75
CA GLY A 90 -0.16 10.62 2.12
C GLY A 90 -0.70 9.30 2.68
N PHE A 91 -0.59 9.11 3.99
CA PHE A 91 -1.16 7.97 4.69
C PHE A 91 -1.51 8.31 6.14
N SER A 92 -2.33 7.48 6.77
CA SER A 92 -2.61 7.50 8.20
C SER A 92 -2.16 6.18 8.82
N SER A 93 -1.88 6.18 10.12
CA SER A 93 -1.30 5.07 10.84
C SER A 93 -2.04 4.81 12.13
N LEU A 94 -2.13 3.53 12.51
CA LEU A 94 -2.63 3.12 13.82
C LEU A 94 -1.79 3.72 14.98
N TYR A 95 -0.50 3.95 14.76
CA TYR A 95 0.37 4.65 15.69
C TYR A 95 -0.17 6.01 16.09
N GLN A 96 -0.67 6.79 15.14
CA GLN A 96 -1.20 8.12 15.44
C GLN A 96 -2.53 8.08 16.18
N GLU A 97 -3.37 7.08 15.90
CA GLU A 97 -4.58 6.85 16.68
C GLU A 97 -4.21 6.50 18.13
N TRP A 98 -3.26 5.59 18.32
CA TRP A 98 -2.74 5.26 19.64
C TRP A 98 -2.18 6.50 20.39
N GLN A 99 -1.51 7.42 19.70
CA GLN A 99 -0.99 8.66 20.32
C GLN A 99 -2.10 9.50 21.01
N THR A 100 -3.36 9.33 20.63
CA THR A 100 -4.49 10.02 21.26
C THR A 100 -4.96 9.36 22.56
N THR A 101 -4.51 8.15 22.86
CA THR A 101 -4.95 7.38 24.03
C THR A 101 -4.31 7.86 25.34
N ALA A 102 -4.91 7.45 26.46
CA ALA A 102 -4.33 7.70 27.78
C ALA A 102 -3.03 6.91 28.03
N GLU A 103 -2.86 5.77 27.35
CA GLU A 103 -1.65 4.94 27.41
C GLU A 103 -0.45 5.69 26.84
N ALA A 104 -0.59 6.33 25.69
CA ALA A 104 0.47 7.06 25.01
C ALA A 104 1.06 8.21 25.84
N LYS A 105 0.33 8.73 26.83
CA LYS A 105 0.82 9.73 27.78
C LYS A 105 1.74 9.17 28.86
N LYS A 106 1.75 7.83 29.02
CA LYS A 106 2.42 7.15 30.14
C LYS A 106 3.59 6.30 29.69
N MET A 107 3.59 5.86 28.44
CA MET A 107 4.62 4.96 27.90
C MET A 107 4.92 5.21 26.44
N GLU A 108 6.01 4.63 25.95
CA GLU A 108 6.38 4.61 24.55
C GLU A 108 6.03 3.26 23.92
N ARG A 109 5.58 3.30 22.65
CA ARG A 109 5.36 2.12 21.83
C ARG A 109 5.90 2.32 20.42
N SER A 110 6.05 1.23 19.70
CA SER A 110 6.43 1.22 18.29
C SER A 110 5.42 0.46 17.46
N PHE A 111 5.20 0.93 16.24
CA PHE A 111 4.30 0.36 15.25
C PHE A 111 5.05 0.15 13.95
N TYR A 112 4.88 -1.01 13.36
CA TYR A 112 5.45 -1.33 12.06
C TYR A 112 4.68 -0.61 10.96
N GLU A 113 5.40 0.03 10.04
CA GLU A 113 4.83 0.77 8.93
C GLU A 113 5.54 0.43 7.62
N VAL A 114 4.83 0.63 6.54
CA VAL A 114 5.33 0.38 5.19
C VAL A 114 5.01 1.57 4.28
N ALA A 115 6.02 2.06 3.58
CA ALA A 115 5.85 2.99 2.48
C ALA A 115 6.21 2.31 1.15
N THR A 116 5.29 2.33 0.19
CA THR A 116 5.49 1.75 -1.13
C THR A 116 5.51 2.83 -2.21
N MET A 117 6.47 2.73 -3.13
CA MET A 117 6.63 3.64 -4.26
C MET A 117 7.09 2.87 -5.49
N PRO A 118 6.94 3.39 -6.71
CA PRO A 118 7.52 2.75 -7.88
C PRO A 118 9.04 2.61 -7.71
N PHE A 119 9.62 1.51 -8.17
CA PHE A 119 11.06 1.26 -8.02
C PHE A 119 11.86 2.23 -8.91
N PRO A 120 12.76 3.05 -8.34
CA PRO A 120 13.46 4.09 -9.07
C PRO A 120 14.54 3.54 -9.99
N LEU A 121 14.77 4.21 -11.12
CA LEU A 121 15.87 3.90 -12.07
C LEU A 121 17.21 4.47 -11.64
N ARG A 122 17.21 5.46 -10.73
CA ARG A 122 18.40 6.16 -10.26
C ARG A 122 18.24 6.60 -8.80
N LYS A 123 19.32 7.10 -8.22
CA LYS A 123 19.34 7.54 -6.82
C LYS A 123 18.28 8.58 -6.53
N ILE A 124 17.57 8.37 -5.45
CA ILE A 124 16.48 9.24 -4.95
C ILE A 124 16.79 9.75 -3.54
N ARG A 125 16.12 10.83 -3.17
CA ARG A 125 16.02 11.32 -1.80
C ARG A 125 14.58 11.09 -1.32
N PHE A 126 14.44 10.30 -0.27
CA PHE A 126 13.17 10.00 0.39
C PHE A 126 13.01 10.89 1.63
N VAL A 127 11.85 11.51 1.79
CA VAL A 127 11.51 12.35 2.94
C VAL A 127 10.19 11.89 3.52
N LEU A 128 10.13 11.59 4.81
CA LEU A 128 8.91 11.29 5.55
C LEU A 128 8.60 12.45 6.49
N SER A 129 7.36 12.92 6.44
CA SER A 129 6.88 14.06 7.23
C SER A 129 5.61 13.70 7.99
N VAL A 130 5.37 14.39 9.11
CA VAL A 130 4.13 14.31 9.90
C VAL A 130 3.41 15.64 9.84
N ARG A 131 2.08 15.59 9.81
CA ARG A 131 1.21 16.77 9.86
C ARG A 131 1.02 17.22 11.29
N ASP A 132 1.26 18.49 11.55
CA ASP A 132 0.95 19.13 12.82
C ASP A 132 -0.55 19.52 12.93
N ARG A 133 -0.93 20.05 14.11
CA ARG A 133 -2.33 20.48 14.37
C ARG A 133 -2.78 21.65 13.51
N ASN A 134 -1.84 22.40 12.90
CA ASN A 134 -2.14 23.52 12.03
C ASN A 134 -2.25 23.10 10.55
N GLY A 135 -2.07 21.78 10.28
CA GLY A 135 -2.10 21.23 8.93
C GLY A 135 -0.76 21.30 8.19
N SER A 136 0.29 21.82 8.81
CA SER A 136 1.63 21.92 8.21
C SER A 136 2.41 20.61 8.38
N PHE A 137 3.27 20.28 7.40
CA PHE A 137 4.11 19.10 7.46
C PHE A 137 5.50 19.42 7.99
N SER A 138 5.93 18.66 9.00
CA SER A 138 7.27 18.70 9.58
C SER A 138 8.04 17.43 9.25
N LYS A 139 9.28 17.55 8.79
CA LYS A 139 10.14 16.42 8.44
C LYS A 139 10.45 15.57 9.66
N LEU A 140 10.20 14.26 9.58
CA LEU A 140 10.57 13.26 10.57
C LEU A 140 11.84 12.50 10.21
N TYR A 141 11.98 12.13 8.94
CA TYR A 141 13.07 11.28 8.46
C TYR A 141 13.45 11.64 7.04
N GLU A 142 14.72 11.48 6.71
CA GLU A 142 15.26 11.69 5.37
C GLU A 142 16.39 10.72 5.10
N THR A 143 16.41 10.14 3.91
CA THR A 143 17.51 9.28 3.46
C THR A 143 17.66 9.31 1.95
N PHE A 144 18.88 8.95 1.50
CA PHE A 144 19.14 8.71 0.08
C PHE A 144 19.10 7.20 -0.18
N ILE A 145 18.45 6.80 -1.27
CA ILE A 145 18.31 5.42 -1.69
C ILE A 145 18.90 5.27 -3.09
N ASP A 146 19.89 4.41 -3.22
CA ASP A 146 20.47 4.03 -4.51
C ASP A 146 19.84 2.70 -4.95
N PRO A 147 19.17 2.61 -6.10
CA PRO A 147 18.55 1.36 -6.56
C PRO A 147 19.54 0.22 -6.84
N SER A 148 20.82 0.54 -6.94
CA SER A 148 21.90 -0.46 -7.10
C SER A 148 22.43 -1.00 -5.78
N ASP A 149 21.96 -0.48 -4.63
CA ASP A 149 22.41 -0.92 -3.31
C ASP A 149 22.05 -2.39 -3.07
N TYR A 150 23.04 -3.20 -2.75
CA TYR A 150 22.88 -4.64 -2.48
C TYR A 150 22.10 -4.92 -1.17
N PHE A 151 21.91 -3.95 -0.31
CA PHE A 151 21.03 -4.07 0.86
C PHE A 151 19.55 -3.96 0.54
N ILE A 152 19.16 -3.53 -0.67
CA ILE A 152 17.77 -3.65 -1.13
C ILE A 152 17.48 -5.14 -1.36
N ARG A 153 16.62 -5.69 -0.52
CA ARG A 153 16.26 -7.11 -0.55
C ARG A 153 15.45 -7.43 -1.81
N LYS A 154 15.88 -8.46 -2.55
CA LYS A 154 15.19 -8.98 -3.75
C LYS A 154 14.62 -10.37 -3.45
N GLU A 155 13.88 -10.44 -2.37
CA GLU A 155 13.24 -11.69 -1.93
C GLU A 155 12.08 -12.05 -2.87
N LYS A 156 11.85 -13.35 -3.07
CA LYS A 156 10.61 -13.80 -3.71
C LYS A 156 9.44 -13.52 -2.76
N PRO A 157 8.26 -13.14 -3.30
CA PRO A 157 7.05 -13.07 -2.49
C PRO A 157 6.81 -14.38 -1.73
N VAL A 158 6.08 -14.30 -0.63
CA VAL A 158 5.66 -15.50 0.12
C VAL A 158 4.91 -16.47 -0.80
N ALA A 159 5.07 -17.76 -0.54
CA ALA A 159 4.39 -18.79 -1.32
C ALA A 159 2.91 -18.87 -0.86
N ALA A 160 2.04 -18.11 -1.50
CA ALA A 160 0.60 -18.16 -1.29
C ALA A 160 -0.12 -18.32 -2.63
N ALA A 161 -1.19 -19.10 -2.64
CA ALA A 161 -2.07 -19.18 -3.79
C ALA A 161 -2.86 -17.86 -3.92
N SER A 162 -3.12 -17.45 -5.15
CA SER A 162 -3.91 -16.27 -5.42
C SER A 162 -4.80 -16.47 -6.63
N SER A 163 -5.91 -15.73 -6.68
CA SER A 163 -6.83 -15.75 -7.83
C SER A 163 -7.45 -14.38 -8.05
N LYS A 164 -7.74 -14.06 -9.30
CA LYS A 164 -8.47 -12.83 -9.67
C LYS A 164 -9.98 -13.14 -9.59
N VAL A 165 -10.66 -12.51 -8.65
CA VAL A 165 -12.10 -12.73 -8.39
C VAL A 165 -12.96 -11.86 -9.30
N HIS A 166 -12.49 -10.62 -9.57
CA HIS A 166 -13.09 -9.73 -10.56
C HIS A 166 -11.98 -9.11 -11.41
N ASP A 167 -12.16 -9.16 -12.73
CA ASP A 167 -11.21 -8.67 -13.71
C ASP A 167 -11.81 -7.52 -14.52
N ALA A 168 -11.39 -6.30 -14.26
CA ALA A 168 -11.76 -5.11 -15.00
C ALA A 168 -10.70 -4.68 -16.04
N GLY A 169 -9.52 -5.28 -16.00
CA GLY A 169 -8.47 -4.99 -16.96
C GLY A 169 -7.04 -5.00 -16.39
N GLU A 170 -6.17 -4.30 -17.09
CA GLU A 170 -4.73 -4.21 -16.76
C GLU A 170 -4.49 -3.45 -15.45
N PRO A 171 -3.70 -4.00 -14.50
CA PRO A 171 -3.23 -3.25 -13.34
C PRO A 171 -2.55 -1.94 -13.74
N GLY A 172 -2.70 -0.90 -12.93
CA GLY A 172 -2.23 0.45 -13.24
C GLY A 172 -3.17 1.28 -14.12
N LYS A 173 -4.23 0.66 -14.68
CA LYS A 173 -5.37 1.33 -15.33
C LYS A 173 -6.68 1.13 -14.56
N CYS A 174 -6.65 0.24 -13.58
CA CYS A 174 -7.74 -0.07 -12.67
C CYS A 174 -7.26 0.16 -11.23
N VAL A 175 -8.18 0.16 -10.30
CA VAL A 175 -7.87 0.05 -8.88
C VAL A 175 -7.79 -1.43 -8.54
N ASP A 176 -6.67 -1.89 -8.04
CA ASP A 176 -6.44 -3.28 -7.67
C ASP A 176 -6.60 -3.47 -6.16
N ILE A 177 -7.63 -4.22 -5.73
CA ILE A 177 -7.91 -4.52 -4.33
C ILE A 177 -7.50 -5.96 -4.03
N ALA A 178 -6.55 -6.15 -3.11
CA ALA A 178 -6.14 -7.47 -2.63
C ALA A 178 -6.86 -7.81 -1.33
N PHE A 179 -7.70 -8.85 -1.35
CA PHE A 179 -8.26 -9.46 -0.15
C PHE A 179 -7.31 -10.55 0.34
N ILE A 180 -6.84 -10.44 1.58
CA ILE A 180 -5.93 -11.40 2.21
C ILE A 180 -6.71 -12.18 3.25
N ALA A 181 -6.59 -13.52 3.22
CA ALA A 181 -7.22 -14.40 4.19
C ALA A 181 -6.57 -14.22 5.57
N GLU A 182 -7.38 -14.15 6.62
CA GLU A 182 -6.92 -14.17 8.00
C GLU A 182 -7.82 -15.07 8.86
N GLY A 183 -7.21 -15.99 9.59
CA GLY A 183 -7.95 -16.95 10.40
C GLY A 183 -8.69 -18.03 9.60
N TYR A 184 -8.38 -18.22 8.32
CA TYR A 184 -8.87 -19.33 7.52
C TYR A 184 -7.79 -20.42 7.44
N THR A 185 -8.12 -21.61 7.87
CA THR A 185 -7.24 -22.80 7.73
C THR A 185 -7.21 -23.28 6.27
N LYS A 186 -6.32 -24.21 5.98
CA LYS A 186 -6.24 -24.82 4.63
C LYS A 186 -7.57 -25.40 4.14
N ASP A 187 -8.31 -26.03 5.04
CA ASP A 187 -9.61 -26.66 4.70
C ASP A 187 -10.74 -25.63 4.55
N GLU A 188 -10.52 -24.37 4.96
CA GLU A 188 -11.48 -23.27 4.86
C GLU A 188 -11.21 -22.34 3.67
N MET A 189 -10.26 -22.65 2.78
CA MET A 189 -9.95 -21.79 1.65
C MET A 189 -11.12 -21.68 0.64
N ASP A 190 -11.97 -22.69 0.52
CA ASP A 190 -13.20 -22.59 -0.28
C ASP A 190 -14.19 -21.57 0.33
N LYS A 191 -14.30 -21.56 1.66
CA LYS A 191 -15.06 -20.55 2.40
C LYS A 191 -14.50 -19.14 2.15
N PHE A 192 -13.19 -18.96 2.30
CA PHE A 192 -12.51 -17.68 2.03
C PHE A 192 -12.85 -17.15 0.63
N ARG A 193 -12.66 -17.99 -0.41
CA ARG A 193 -12.98 -17.60 -1.79
C ARG A 193 -14.45 -17.22 -1.98
N SER A 194 -15.36 -17.91 -1.27
CA SER A 194 -16.79 -17.58 -1.27
C SER A 194 -17.06 -16.24 -0.57
N ASP A 195 -16.39 -15.99 0.55
CA ASP A 195 -16.57 -14.76 1.31
C ASP A 195 -16.01 -13.54 0.54
N VAL A 196 -14.86 -13.67 -0.14
CA VAL A 196 -14.35 -12.61 -1.04
C VAL A 196 -15.35 -12.30 -2.16
N ARG A 197 -15.98 -13.32 -2.79
CA ARG A 197 -17.02 -13.08 -3.82
C ARG A 197 -18.21 -12.31 -3.26
N LYS A 198 -18.69 -12.66 -2.07
CA LYS A 198 -19.79 -11.94 -1.40
C LYS A 198 -19.41 -10.48 -1.09
N MET A 199 -18.19 -10.27 -0.61
CA MET A 199 -17.68 -8.91 -0.36
C MET A 199 -17.59 -8.09 -1.64
N ALA A 200 -17.11 -8.69 -2.73
CA ALA A 200 -17.08 -8.04 -4.05
C ALA A 200 -18.47 -7.65 -4.54
N GLU A 201 -19.44 -8.57 -4.43
CA GLU A 201 -20.84 -8.30 -4.80
C GLU A 201 -21.43 -7.18 -3.95
N THR A 202 -21.18 -7.19 -2.63
CA THR A 202 -21.61 -6.13 -1.72
C THR A 202 -21.00 -4.80 -2.10
N LEU A 203 -19.69 -4.75 -2.35
CA LEU A 203 -18.99 -3.54 -2.80
C LEU A 203 -19.65 -2.97 -4.06
N PHE A 204 -19.87 -3.81 -5.06
CA PHE A 204 -20.46 -3.40 -6.34
C PHE A 204 -21.98 -3.14 -6.30
N SER A 205 -22.64 -3.39 -5.16
CA SER A 205 -24.06 -3.02 -4.97
C SER A 205 -24.25 -1.59 -4.48
N VAL A 206 -23.18 -0.88 -4.10
CA VAL A 206 -23.23 0.45 -3.46
C VAL A 206 -22.48 1.48 -4.31
N ALA A 207 -23.13 2.64 -4.56
CA ALA A 207 -22.46 3.78 -5.19
C ALA A 207 -21.37 4.36 -4.24
N PRO A 208 -20.24 4.84 -4.77
CA PRO A 208 -19.90 4.96 -6.20
C PRO A 208 -19.28 3.68 -6.82
N PHE A 209 -19.04 2.61 -6.06
CA PHE A 209 -18.36 1.41 -6.54
C PHE A 209 -19.12 0.68 -7.63
N SER A 210 -20.46 0.73 -7.60
CA SER A 210 -21.32 0.20 -8.67
C SER A 210 -21.02 0.85 -10.01
N ASP A 211 -20.75 2.16 -10.02
CA ASP A 211 -20.54 2.95 -11.23
C ASP A 211 -19.13 2.76 -11.81
N TYR A 212 -18.21 2.25 -11.01
CA TYR A 212 -16.80 2.02 -11.36
C TYR A 212 -16.40 0.54 -11.37
N ARG A 213 -17.39 -0.37 -11.45
CA ARG A 213 -17.14 -1.81 -11.45
C ARG A 213 -16.16 -2.26 -12.55
N ASP A 214 -16.21 -1.62 -13.72
CA ASP A 214 -15.31 -1.85 -14.85
C ASP A 214 -13.90 -1.21 -14.69
N LYS A 215 -13.61 -0.62 -13.53
CA LYS A 215 -12.33 0.01 -13.15
C LYS A 215 -11.72 -0.57 -11.87
N ILE A 216 -12.27 -1.64 -11.33
CA ILE A 216 -11.82 -2.23 -10.09
C ILE A 216 -11.51 -3.71 -10.31
N ASN A 217 -10.27 -4.11 -10.12
CA ASN A 217 -9.86 -5.51 -10.02
C ASN A 217 -9.96 -5.98 -8.57
N ILE A 218 -10.36 -7.24 -8.36
CA ILE A 218 -10.38 -7.86 -7.04
C ILE A 218 -9.56 -9.14 -7.08
N TRP A 219 -8.59 -9.23 -6.18
CA TRP A 219 -7.72 -10.36 -5.96
C TRP A 219 -8.03 -11.03 -4.63
N ALA A 220 -7.93 -12.36 -4.58
CA ALA A 220 -7.94 -13.14 -3.36
C ALA A 220 -6.55 -13.75 -3.15
N VAL A 221 -5.96 -13.54 -1.97
CA VAL A 221 -4.65 -14.08 -1.56
C VAL A 221 -4.85 -15.01 -0.37
N GLU A 222 -4.48 -16.28 -0.54
CA GLU A 222 -4.73 -17.36 0.41
C GLU A 222 -3.60 -17.44 1.46
N ALA A 223 -3.62 -16.54 2.45
CA ALA A 223 -2.75 -16.62 3.62
C ALA A 223 -3.33 -17.67 4.59
N VAL A 224 -2.81 -18.90 4.50
CA VAL A 224 -3.32 -20.04 5.27
C VAL A 224 -2.91 -19.89 6.73
N SER A 225 -3.87 -19.82 7.63
CA SER A 225 -3.68 -19.85 9.09
C SER A 225 -3.56 -21.27 9.62
N LEU A 226 -2.84 -21.44 10.74
CA LEU A 226 -2.74 -22.74 11.42
C LEU A 226 -4.03 -23.10 12.14
N GLU A 227 -4.72 -22.09 12.69
CA GLU A 227 -5.98 -22.23 13.41
C GLU A 227 -7.04 -21.29 12.82
N SER A 228 -8.31 -21.65 13.02
CA SER A 228 -9.46 -20.89 12.54
C SER A 228 -9.89 -19.82 13.54
N GLY A 229 -10.14 -18.60 13.05
CA GLY A 229 -10.62 -17.51 13.88
C GLY A 229 -9.63 -16.36 14.07
N THR A 230 -9.71 -15.69 15.21
CA THR A 230 -8.87 -14.53 15.57
C THR A 230 -8.81 -14.40 17.10
N ASP A 231 -7.84 -13.68 17.62
CA ASP A 231 -7.71 -13.43 19.04
C ASP A 231 -8.88 -12.63 19.61
N ILE A 232 -9.38 -13.06 20.78
CA ILE A 232 -10.37 -12.36 21.61
C ILE A 232 -9.85 -12.28 23.05
N PRO A 233 -8.89 -11.40 23.36
CA PRO A 233 -8.20 -11.38 24.65
C PRO A 233 -9.12 -11.27 25.86
N GLY A 234 -10.21 -10.50 25.76
CA GLY A 234 -11.21 -10.38 26.83
C GLY A 234 -11.95 -11.69 27.16
N GLU A 235 -11.90 -12.67 26.26
CA GLU A 235 -12.45 -14.02 26.45
C GLU A 235 -11.35 -15.07 26.67
N GLN A 236 -10.07 -14.65 26.76
CA GLN A 236 -8.89 -15.52 26.89
C GLN A 236 -8.74 -16.48 25.70
N ILE A 237 -9.19 -16.07 24.52
CA ILE A 237 -9.04 -16.82 23.27
C ILE A 237 -7.83 -16.25 22.52
N TYR A 238 -6.87 -17.12 22.20
CA TYR A 238 -5.65 -16.81 21.44
C TYR A 238 -5.48 -17.84 20.34
N ILE A 239 -5.43 -17.37 19.10
CA ILE A 239 -5.49 -18.17 17.88
C ILE A 239 -4.23 -17.91 17.04
N ASN A 240 -3.57 -18.98 16.61
CA ASN A 240 -2.38 -18.86 15.78
C ASN A 240 -2.76 -18.66 14.29
N THR A 241 -2.83 -17.43 13.88
CA THR A 241 -3.26 -17.03 12.53
C THR A 241 -2.12 -16.49 11.67
N ALA A 242 -2.35 -16.34 10.38
CA ALA A 242 -1.35 -15.91 9.41
C ALA A 242 -0.90 -14.44 9.60
N LEU A 243 -1.79 -13.59 10.10
CA LEU A 243 -1.56 -12.14 10.23
C LEU A 243 -1.73 -11.65 11.67
N ASN A 244 -1.90 -12.56 12.65
CA ASN A 244 -1.99 -12.22 14.08
C ASN A 244 -3.04 -11.14 14.39
N SER A 245 -4.24 -11.25 13.83
CA SER A 245 -5.34 -10.32 14.10
C SER A 245 -5.91 -10.50 15.50
N SER A 246 -6.30 -9.39 16.13
CA SER A 246 -6.82 -9.40 17.50
C SER A 246 -7.89 -8.35 17.70
N PHE A 247 -8.98 -8.72 18.36
CA PHE A 247 -9.89 -7.78 19.00
C PHE A 247 -9.22 -7.06 20.17
N TYR A 248 -9.90 -6.11 20.78
CA TYR A 248 -9.45 -5.34 21.94
C TYR A 248 -8.27 -4.41 21.66
N THR A 249 -8.06 -3.99 20.41
CA THR A 249 -7.11 -2.92 20.11
C THR A 249 -7.49 -1.66 20.91
N PHE A 250 -6.53 -1.09 21.64
CA PHE A 250 -6.69 0.06 22.53
C PHE A 250 -7.80 -0.10 23.59
N ASP A 251 -7.96 -1.32 24.12
CA ASP A 251 -8.98 -1.71 25.10
C ASP A 251 -10.44 -1.57 24.59
N LEU A 252 -10.64 -1.50 23.28
CA LEU A 252 -11.97 -1.47 22.67
C LEU A 252 -12.37 -2.86 22.18
N ASP A 253 -13.38 -3.45 22.80
CA ASP A 253 -13.82 -4.84 22.61
C ASP A 253 -14.13 -5.25 21.17
N ARG A 254 -14.62 -4.33 20.35
CA ARG A 254 -14.95 -4.54 18.93
C ARG A 254 -13.85 -4.10 17.96
N TYR A 255 -12.79 -3.46 18.45
CA TYR A 255 -11.75 -2.94 17.57
C TYR A 255 -10.78 -4.05 17.18
N LEU A 256 -10.95 -4.54 15.97
CA LEU A 256 -10.21 -5.65 15.39
C LEU A 256 -9.15 -5.12 14.44
N THR A 257 -7.89 -5.36 14.76
CA THR A 257 -6.75 -4.96 13.94
C THR A 257 -5.66 -6.02 13.92
N THR A 258 -4.65 -5.82 13.10
CA THR A 258 -3.36 -6.53 13.22
C THR A 258 -2.23 -5.53 13.36
N GLN A 259 -1.22 -5.88 14.15
CA GLN A 259 0.06 -5.16 14.21
C GLN A 259 1.14 -5.79 13.33
N ASP A 260 0.87 -6.95 12.73
CA ASP A 260 1.79 -7.61 11.80
C ASP A 260 1.66 -7.05 10.37
N ILE A 261 1.87 -5.75 10.26
CA ILE A 261 1.83 -5.03 8.99
C ILE A 261 2.86 -5.57 8.01
N LYS A 262 3.97 -6.14 8.54
CA LYS A 262 4.95 -6.82 7.70
C LYS A 262 4.33 -8.01 6.96
N ALA A 263 3.67 -8.92 7.67
CA ALA A 263 3.04 -10.09 7.08
C ALA A 263 1.93 -9.70 6.11
N VAL A 264 1.10 -8.70 6.46
CA VAL A 264 0.06 -8.16 5.57
C VAL A 264 0.66 -7.76 4.22
N ASN A 265 1.74 -6.97 4.22
CA ASN A 265 2.38 -6.51 2.99
C ASN A 265 3.14 -7.64 2.28
N ASP A 266 3.76 -8.58 3.01
CA ASP A 266 4.45 -9.71 2.39
C ASP A 266 3.46 -10.62 1.62
N TYR A 267 2.24 -10.84 2.14
CA TYR A 267 1.18 -11.54 1.41
C TYR A 267 0.58 -10.70 0.27
N ALA A 268 0.39 -9.39 0.47
CA ALA A 268 -0.12 -8.51 -0.59
C ALA A 268 0.79 -8.47 -1.81
N ALA A 269 2.12 -8.55 -1.62
CA ALA A 269 3.11 -8.54 -2.70
C ALA A 269 2.99 -9.71 -3.70
N VAL A 270 2.14 -10.72 -3.41
CA VAL A 270 1.88 -11.87 -4.31
C VAL A 270 1.07 -11.44 -5.55
N VAL A 271 0.31 -10.35 -5.46
CA VAL A 271 -0.55 -9.82 -6.53
C VAL A 271 -0.33 -8.32 -6.71
N PRO A 272 -0.63 -7.76 -7.90
CA PRO A 272 -0.77 -6.31 -8.05
C PRO A 272 -1.84 -5.78 -7.10
N HIS A 273 -1.55 -4.67 -6.40
CA HIS A 273 -2.52 -4.06 -5.49
C HIS A 273 -2.28 -2.57 -5.27
N ASP A 274 -3.36 -1.81 -5.12
CA ASP A 274 -3.39 -0.43 -4.64
C ASP A 274 -3.88 -0.35 -3.20
N ASN A 275 -4.83 -1.26 -2.86
CA ASN A 275 -5.45 -1.34 -1.55
C ASN A 275 -5.44 -2.78 -1.05
N ILE A 276 -5.31 -2.93 0.25
CA ILE A 276 -5.31 -4.21 0.95
C ILE A 276 -6.52 -4.26 1.86
N VAL A 277 -7.25 -5.38 1.81
CA VAL A 277 -8.33 -5.72 2.73
C VAL A 277 -8.00 -7.03 3.41
N VAL A 278 -7.84 -7.03 4.72
CA VAL A 278 -7.70 -8.25 5.50
C VAL A 278 -9.09 -8.78 5.82
N LEU A 279 -9.43 -9.95 5.26
CA LEU A 279 -10.72 -10.60 5.49
C LEU A 279 -10.57 -11.64 6.59
N ILE A 280 -11.21 -11.40 7.73
CA ILE A 280 -11.02 -12.17 8.97
C ILE A 280 -12.15 -13.19 9.14
N ASN A 281 -11.80 -14.44 9.40
CA ASN A 281 -12.75 -15.54 9.63
C ASN A 281 -13.35 -15.46 11.04
N SER A 282 -14.22 -14.48 11.27
CA SER A 282 -14.89 -14.33 12.55
C SER A 282 -16.37 -13.98 12.35
N PRO A 283 -17.30 -14.59 13.10
CA PRO A 283 -18.71 -14.18 13.11
C PRO A 283 -18.94 -12.92 13.95
N ARG A 284 -17.98 -12.52 14.78
CA ARG A 284 -18.08 -11.34 15.63
C ARG A 284 -17.89 -10.07 14.81
N TYR A 285 -18.77 -9.11 15.02
CA TYR A 285 -18.64 -7.79 14.41
C TYR A 285 -17.40 -7.07 14.96
N GLY A 286 -16.54 -6.55 14.05
CA GLY A 286 -15.33 -5.81 14.38
C GLY A 286 -14.70 -5.14 13.16
N GLY A 287 -13.68 -4.32 13.40
CA GLY A 287 -12.97 -3.57 12.38
C GLY A 287 -13.32 -2.10 12.33
#